data_062e5dc19b110a6d76b426938a1cb938
#
_entry.id   062e5dc19b110a6d76b426938a1cb938
#
_cell.length_a   1.000
_cell.length_b   1.000
_cell.length_c   1.000
_cell.angle_alpha   90.00
_cell.angle_beta   90.00
_cell.angle_gamma   90.00
#
_symmetry.space_group_name_H-M   'P 1'
#
loop_
_entity.id
_entity.type
_entity.pdbx_description
1 polymer ?
#
loop_
_entity_poly.entity_id
_entity_poly.type
_entity_poly.pdbx_seq_one_letter_code
_entity_poly.pdbx_strand_id
1 'polypeptide(L)'
;EAVLAEQPDVVVVATGATPFVPPVPGLGTCPYAISAWDVLLETRSVGQRVLFIDDQGGQESTSAAEFLLDQGKQVEIVTPHYSVGEDIGPTSKPPVYARLFGKGVKMQSTWELRAVNNGTVILRNVHAGVEVERNDVDTLVFSYGGKSHDQLFRALEGRVPAIENVGDSYAPRSLHHAIMEAHRVARKF
;
A
#
# COMPACT_ATOMS: atom_id res chain seq x y z
N GLU A 1 -11.56 -21.59 -16.75
CA GLU A 1 -11.86 -22.44 -17.94
C GLU A 1 -10.76 -22.27 -19.00
N ALA A 2 -10.33 -21.07 -19.42
CA ALA A 2 -9.30 -20.86 -20.43
C ALA A 2 -7.99 -21.61 -20.12
N VAL A 3 -7.49 -21.52 -18.90
CA VAL A 3 -6.26 -22.22 -18.46
C VAL A 3 -6.41 -23.75 -18.60
N LEU A 4 -7.57 -24.29 -18.25
CA LEU A 4 -7.80 -25.73 -18.31
C LEU A 4 -7.93 -26.24 -19.76
N ALA A 5 -8.41 -25.40 -20.69
CA ALA A 5 -8.51 -25.73 -22.10
C ALA A 5 -7.13 -25.95 -22.77
N GLU A 6 -6.09 -25.27 -22.26
CA GLU A 6 -4.70 -25.42 -22.74
C GLU A 6 -4.04 -26.73 -22.28
N GLN A 7 -4.64 -27.47 -21.32
CA GLN A 7 -4.12 -28.73 -20.77
C GLN A 7 -2.64 -28.62 -20.33
N PRO A 8 -2.25 -27.60 -19.53
CA PRO A 8 -0.87 -27.41 -19.17
C PRO A 8 -0.37 -28.50 -18.21
N ASP A 9 0.90 -28.89 -18.34
CA ASP A 9 1.57 -29.76 -17.36
C ASP A 9 1.85 -29.01 -16.05
N VAL A 10 2.13 -27.69 -16.12
CA VAL A 10 2.43 -26.83 -14.99
C VAL A 10 1.74 -25.48 -15.17
N VAL A 11 1.15 -24.96 -14.10
CA VAL A 11 0.63 -23.59 -14.04
C VAL A 11 1.40 -22.79 -12.99
N VAL A 12 1.94 -21.64 -13.39
CA VAL A 12 2.53 -20.68 -12.45
C VAL A 12 1.61 -19.46 -12.34
N VAL A 13 1.06 -19.23 -11.15
CA VAL A 13 0.18 -18.11 -10.87
C VAL A 13 0.99 -16.94 -10.32
N ALA A 14 0.93 -15.80 -11.00
CA ALA A 14 1.62 -14.56 -10.64
C ALA A 14 0.66 -13.36 -10.80
N THR A 15 -0.55 -13.49 -10.28
CA THR A 15 -1.65 -12.52 -10.44
C THR A 15 -1.52 -11.26 -9.57
N GLY A 16 -0.43 -11.17 -8.77
CA GLY A 16 -0.12 -10.00 -7.97
C GLY A 16 -1.02 -9.84 -6.74
N ALA A 17 -1.27 -8.60 -6.35
CA ALA A 17 -2.05 -8.23 -5.18
C ALA A 17 -3.05 -7.12 -5.51
N THR A 18 -3.92 -6.83 -4.56
CA THR A 18 -4.79 -5.63 -4.52
C THR A 18 -4.47 -4.82 -3.27
N PRO A 19 -4.76 -3.50 -3.23
CA PRO A 19 -4.56 -2.71 -2.01
C PRO A 19 -5.30 -3.34 -0.83
N PHE A 20 -4.63 -3.44 0.32
CA PHE A 20 -5.28 -3.89 1.55
C PHE A 20 -5.99 -2.72 2.22
N VAL A 21 -7.28 -2.86 2.45
CA VAL A 21 -8.09 -1.92 3.24
C VAL A 21 -8.25 -2.53 4.63
N PRO A 22 -7.61 -1.95 5.67
CA PRO A 22 -7.71 -2.48 7.02
C PRO A 22 -9.13 -2.26 7.60
N PRO A 23 -9.54 -3.03 8.62
CA PRO A 23 -10.83 -2.90 9.26
C PRO A 23 -10.89 -1.69 10.22
N VAL A 24 -10.42 -0.54 9.75
CA VAL A 24 -10.54 0.73 10.49
C VAL A 24 -11.96 1.26 10.33
N PRO A 25 -12.65 1.58 11.42
CA PRO A 25 -14.03 2.07 11.38
C PRO A 25 -14.18 3.27 10.42
N GLY A 26 -15.10 3.15 9.48
CA GLY A 26 -15.44 4.19 8.50
C GLY A 26 -14.50 4.28 7.28
N LEU A 27 -13.30 3.69 7.31
CA LEU A 27 -12.34 3.82 6.20
C LEU A 27 -12.89 3.22 4.90
N GLY A 28 -13.38 1.99 4.93
CA GLY A 28 -13.85 1.28 3.72
C GLY A 28 -15.12 1.87 3.09
N THR A 29 -15.82 2.75 3.79
CA THR A 29 -17.03 3.45 3.30
C THR A 29 -16.80 4.94 3.05
N CYS A 30 -15.62 5.44 3.33
CA CYS A 30 -15.27 6.85 3.18
C CYS A 30 -15.09 7.21 1.68
N PRO A 31 -15.91 8.10 1.09
CA PRO A 31 -15.85 8.38 -0.34
C PRO A 31 -14.59 9.13 -0.79
N TYR A 32 -13.90 9.82 0.13
CA TYR A 32 -12.66 10.56 -0.14
C TYR A 32 -11.41 9.80 0.37
N ALA A 33 -11.56 8.56 0.85
CA ALA A 33 -10.43 7.68 1.14
C ALA A 33 -10.05 6.86 -0.09
N ILE A 34 -8.76 6.84 -0.41
CA ILE A 34 -8.19 6.13 -1.55
C ILE A 34 -6.87 5.47 -1.17
N SER A 35 -6.49 4.41 -1.86
CA SER A 35 -5.19 3.78 -1.65
C SER A 35 -4.05 4.57 -2.30
N ALA A 36 -2.82 4.35 -1.85
CA ALA A 36 -1.62 4.86 -2.52
C ALA A 36 -1.53 4.38 -3.98
N TRP A 37 -2.06 3.19 -4.28
CA TRP A 37 -2.11 2.66 -5.65
C TRP A 37 -3.07 3.47 -6.54
N ASP A 38 -4.24 3.88 -6.00
CA ASP A 38 -5.16 4.75 -6.74
C ASP A 38 -4.51 6.09 -7.10
N VAL A 39 -3.65 6.61 -6.22
CA VAL A 39 -2.86 7.83 -6.48
C VAL A 39 -1.89 7.61 -7.62
N LEU A 40 -1.06 6.56 -7.55
CA LEU A 40 0.00 6.30 -8.55
C LEU A 40 -0.57 5.85 -9.90
N LEU A 41 -1.73 5.19 -9.93
CA LEU A 41 -2.43 4.78 -11.13
C LEU A 41 -3.41 5.83 -11.65
N GLU A 42 -3.55 6.95 -10.93
CA GLU A 42 -4.46 8.06 -11.28
C GLU A 42 -5.92 7.62 -11.51
N THR A 43 -6.37 6.57 -10.78
CA THR A 43 -7.72 6.02 -10.91
C THR A 43 -8.78 6.85 -10.19
N ARG A 44 -8.37 7.71 -9.26
CA ARG A 44 -9.23 8.56 -8.44
C ARG A 44 -8.69 9.99 -8.38
N SER A 45 -9.60 10.96 -8.36
CA SER A 45 -9.24 12.37 -8.18
C SER A 45 -8.78 12.65 -6.74
N VAL A 46 -7.77 13.52 -6.60
CA VAL A 46 -7.19 13.91 -5.31
C VAL A 46 -7.43 15.39 -5.06
N GLY A 47 -7.96 15.75 -3.90
CA GLY A 47 -8.18 17.12 -3.47
C GLY A 47 -6.89 17.87 -3.15
N GLN A 48 -6.99 19.06 -2.60
CA GLN A 48 -5.82 19.93 -2.36
C GLN A 48 -5.08 19.56 -1.07
N ARG A 49 -5.82 19.26 0.02
CA ARG A 49 -5.26 18.94 1.33
C ARG A 49 -5.32 17.43 1.53
N VAL A 50 -4.16 16.80 1.51
CA VAL A 50 -4.01 15.34 1.57
C VAL A 50 -3.42 14.93 2.90
N LEU A 51 -4.15 14.09 3.62
CA LEU A 51 -3.64 13.33 4.76
C LEU A 51 -3.27 11.93 4.29
N PHE A 52 -2.00 11.58 4.40
CA PHE A 52 -1.45 10.31 3.96
C PHE A 52 -1.12 9.42 5.16
N ILE A 53 -1.73 8.24 5.26
CA ILE A 53 -1.44 7.26 6.31
C ILE A 53 -0.44 6.25 5.76
N ASP A 54 0.76 6.28 6.31
CA ASP A 54 1.87 5.36 6.01
C ASP A 54 2.00 4.31 7.11
N ASP A 55 1.24 3.21 6.99
CA ASP A 55 1.33 2.09 7.94
C ASP A 55 2.35 1.03 7.50
N GLN A 56 2.70 1.01 6.21
CA GLN A 56 3.62 0.04 5.64
C GLN A 56 5.10 0.40 5.85
N GLY A 57 5.42 1.69 5.96
CA GLY A 57 6.81 2.17 6.14
C GLY A 57 7.71 2.04 4.91
N GLY A 58 7.15 1.71 3.74
CA GLY A 58 7.90 1.45 2.52
C GLY A 58 8.06 2.66 1.59
N GLN A 59 8.63 2.42 0.40
CA GLN A 59 8.79 3.45 -0.63
C GLN A 59 7.47 3.85 -1.29
N GLU A 60 6.44 3.02 -1.21
CA GLU A 60 5.13 3.27 -1.81
C GLU A 60 4.55 4.60 -1.31
N SER A 61 4.50 4.78 0.01
CA SER A 61 3.98 5.99 0.64
C SER A 61 4.76 7.23 0.27
N THR A 62 6.08 7.15 0.32
CA THR A 62 6.93 8.30 0.02
C THR A 62 6.89 8.68 -1.46
N SER A 63 6.79 7.69 -2.36
CA SER A 63 6.67 7.92 -3.80
C SER A 63 5.33 8.54 -4.17
N ALA A 64 4.22 8.01 -3.62
CA ALA A 64 2.90 8.57 -3.86
C ALA A 64 2.76 9.99 -3.27
N ALA A 65 3.34 10.24 -2.08
CA ALA A 65 3.38 11.57 -1.49
C ALA A 65 4.20 12.55 -2.33
N GLU A 66 5.37 12.14 -2.84
CA GLU A 66 6.20 12.95 -3.72
C GLU A 66 5.46 13.31 -5.02
N PHE A 67 4.79 12.33 -5.63
CA PHE A 67 3.97 12.53 -6.83
C PHE A 67 2.86 13.57 -6.61
N LEU A 68 2.19 13.55 -5.46
CA LEU A 68 1.17 14.54 -5.12
C LEU A 68 1.75 15.94 -4.85
N LEU A 69 2.91 16.02 -4.21
CA LEU A 69 3.62 17.28 -4.00
C LEU A 69 4.04 17.90 -5.33
N ASP A 70 4.46 17.11 -6.32
CA ASP A 70 4.80 17.58 -7.67
C ASP A 70 3.59 18.14 -8.42
N GLN A 71 2.38 17.70 -8.06
CA GLN A 71 1.12 18.26 -8.55
C GLN A 71 0.66 19.52 -7.77
N GLY A 72 1.48 20.01 -6.82
CA GLY A 72 1.17 21.19 -6.01
C GLY A 72 0.16 20.93 -4.88
N LYS A 73 -0.07 19.67 -4.50
CA LYS A 73 -0.91 19.32 -3.35
C LYS A 73 -0.20 19.61 -2.03
N GLN A 74 -0.98 19.85 -0.99
CA GLN A 74 -0.49 19.95 0.37
C GLN A 74 -0.57 18.57 1.04
N VAL A 75 0.57 17.96 1.31
CA VAL A 75 0.63 16.59 1.81
C VAL A 75 1.18 16.57 3.23
N GLU A 76 0.45 15.91 4.13
CA GLU A 76 0.92 15.53 5.45
C GLU A 76 0.93 14.00 5.55
N ILE A 77 2.09 13.41 5.89
CA ILE A 77 2.24 11.97 6.10
C ILE A 77 2.20 11.69 7.59
N VAL A 78 1.33 10.78 7.98
CA VAL A 78 1.20 10.28 9.34
C VAL A 78 1.54 8.79 9.36
N THR A 79 2.34 8.36 10.34
CA THR A 79 2.75 6.97 10.47
C THR A 79 2.74 6.51 11.94
N PRO A 80 2.35 5.26 12.24
CA PRO A 80 2.51 4.69 13.58
C PRO A 80 3.96 4.40 13.95
N HIS A 81 4.85 4.34 12.96
CA HIS A 81 6.28 4.09 13.14
C HIS A 81 7.02 5.29 13.72
N TYR A 82 8.31 5.12 14.09
CA TYR A 82 9.16 6.21 14.57
C TYR A 82 9.59 7.17 13.46
N SER A 83 9.53 6.74 12.20
CA SER A 83 9.81 7.60 11.04
C SER A 83 8.97 7.18 9.84
N VAL A 84 8.59 8.14 9.01
CA VAL A 84 7.99 7.88 7.70
C VAL A 84 8.97 7.07 6.85
N GLY A 85 8.46 6.04 6.16
CA GLY A 85 9.32 5.16 5.37
C GLY A 85 10.35 4.41 6.23
N GLU A 86 9.92 3.82 7.34
CA GLU A 86 10.81 3.14 8.31
C GLU A 86 11.65 2.04 7.64
N ASP A 87 11.07 1.29 6.72
CA ASP A 87 11.71 0.20 5.98
C ASP A 87 12.55 0.65 4.78
N ILE A 88 12.61 1.95 4.50
CA ILE A 88 13.50 2.48 3.47
C ILE A 88 14.94 2.38 3.99
N GLY A 89 15.80 1.70 3.21
CA GLY A 89 17.20 1.51 3.58
C GLY A 89 17.93 2.81 3.93
N PRO A 90 18.89 2.76 4.88
CA PRO A 90 19.51 3.96 5.45
C PRO A 90 20.26 4.84 4.43
N THR A 91 20.70 4.27 3.32
CA THR A 91 21.35 5.02 2.23
C THR A 91 20.36 5.72 1.32
N SER A 92 19.13 5.19 1.20
CA SER A 92 18.08 5.74 0.34
C SER A 92 17.17 6.74 1.06
N LYS A 93 17.01 6.62 2.37
CA LYS A 93 16.13 7.49 3.18
C LYS A 93 16.53 8.97 3.15
N PRO A 94 17.81 9.38 3.36
CA PRO A 94 18.20 10.78 3.34
C PRO A 94 17.87 11.52 2.03
N PRO A 95 18.17 11.01 0.83
CA PRO A 95 17.79 11.69 -0.41
C PRO A 95 16.27 11.75 -0.63
N VAL A 96 15.50 10.72 -0.19
CA VAL A 96 14.02 10.77 -0.22
C VAL A 96 13.51 11.91 0.66
N TYR A 97 14.00 12.01 1.89
CA TYR A 97 13.62 13.07 2.83
C TYR A 97 13.99 14.46 2.31
N ALA A 98 15.20 14.62 1.73
CA ALA A 98 15.63 15.90 1.16
C ALA A 98 14.64 16.40 0.08
N ARG A 99 14.17 15.51 -0.80
CA ARG A 99 13.18 15.85 -1.82
C ARG A 99 11.82 16.19 -1.23
N LEU A 100 11.30 15.36 -0.31
CA LEU A 100 10.00 15.55 0.31
C LEU A 100 9.95 16.86 1.13
N PHE A 101 10.94 17.12 1.98
CA PHE A 101 11.01 18.36 2.75
C PHE A 101 11.26 19.58 1.86
N GLY A 102 12.07 19.44 0.80
CA GLY A 102 12.26 20.49 -0.21
C GLY A 102 10.97 20.90 -0.93
N LYS A 103 10.00 19.98 -1.01
CA LYS A 103 8.66 20.22 -1.58
C LYS A 103 7.60 20.60 -0.52
N GLY A 104 8.00 20.74 0.75
CA GLY A 104 7.13 21.22 1.82
C GLY A 104 6.22 20.17 2.46
N VAL A 105 6.58 18.87 2.40
CA VAL A 105 5.84 17.82 3.10
C VAL A 105 5.82 18.07 4.62
N LYS A 106 4.70 17.74 5.26
CA LYS A 106 4.63 17.58 6.71
C LYS A 106 4.70 16.11 7.07
N MET A 107 5.41 15.77 8.14
CA MET A 107 5.53 14.38 8.61
C MET A 107 5.24 14.32 10.11
N GLN A 108 4.42 13.36 10.51
CA GLN A 108 4.07 13.11 11.90
C GLN A 108 4.22 11.61 12.20
N SER A 109 5.18 11.27 13.05
CA SER A 109 5.44 9.89 13.49
C SER A 109 4.68 9.56 14.77
N THR A 110 4.55 8.24 15.05
CA THR A 110 3.90 7.68 16.25
C THR A 110 2.38 7.94 16.33
N TRP A 111 1.73 8.13 15.19
CA TRP A 111 0.30 8.29 15.10
C TRP A 111 -0.30 7.32 14.09
N GLU A 112 -1.45 6.75 14.42
CA GLU A 112 -2.20 5.82 13.57
C GLU A 112 -3.58 6.37 13.23
N LEU A 113 -4.18 5.87 12.14
CA LEU A 113 -5.58 6.11 11.83
C LEU A 113 -6.46 5.27 12.75
N ARG A 114 -7.28 5.92 13.57
CA ARG A 114 -8.19 5.25 14.51
C ARG A 114 -9.58 5.02 13.93
N ALA A 115 -10.12 6.02 13.25
CA ALA A 115 -11.45 5.97 12.62
C ALA A 115 -11.63 7.10 11.60
N VAL A 116 -12.65 6.96 10.75
CA VAL A 116 -13.17 8.02 9.89
C VAL A 116 -14.68 8.14 10.15
N ASN A 117 -15.12 9.27 10.67
CA ASN A 117 -16.51 9.50 11.04
C ASN A 117 -17.04 10.77 10.39
N ASN A 118 -18.08 10.67 9.54
CA ASN A 118 -18.80 11.83 8.97
C ASN A 118 -17.90 12.96 8.43
N GLY A 119 -16.81 12.63 7.76
CA GLY A 119 -15.88 13.61 7.22
C GLY A 119 -14.72 13.99 8.16
N THR A 120 -14.72 13.53 9.39
CA THR A 120 -13.66 13.73 10.37
C THR A 120 -12.74 12.53 10.42
N VAL A 121 -11.43 12.75 10.28
CA VAL A 121 -10.39 11.72 10.49
C VAL A 121 -9.92 11.77 11.92
N ILE A 122 -9.97 10.63 12.62
CA ILE A 122 -9.51 10.50 14.00
C ILE A 122 -8.16 9.80 13.99
N LEU A 123 -7.14 10.49 14.48
CA LEU A 123 -5.80 9.96 14.68
C LEU A 123 -5.57 9.68 16.16
N ARG A 124 -4.82 8.61 16.47
CA ARG A 124 -4.43 8.25 17.83
C ARG A 124 -2.91 8.16 17.93
N ASN A 125 -2.33 8.75 18.96
CA ASN A 125 -0.93 8.54 19.30
C ASN A 125 -0.74 7.13 19.87
N VAL A 126 0.16 6.35 19.28
CA VAL A 126 0.35 4.91 19.62
C VAL A 126 0.94 4.70 21.01
N HIS A 127 1.62 5.69 21.58
CA HIS A 127 2.22 5.59 22.89
C HIS A 127 1.35 6.21 23.99
N ALA A 128 0.85 7.43 23.76
CA ALA A 128 0.08 8.17 24.76
C ALA A 128 -1.42 7.80 24.76
N GLY A 129 -1.91 7.19 23.69
CA GLY A 129 -3.35 6.89 23.53
C GLY A 129 -4.24 8.12 23.34
N VAL A 130 -3.64 9.30 23.21
CA VAL A 130 -4.39 10.56 22.97
C VAL A 130 -4.93 10.56 21.56
N GLU A 131 -6.17 10.98 21.39
CA GLU A 131 -6.83 11.12 20.07
C GLU A 131 -6.93 12.59 19.69
N VAL A 132 -6.83 12.84 18.37
CA VAL A 132 -7.04 14.16 17.75
C VAL A 132 -7.94 14.03 16.55
N GLU A 133 -8.78 15.03 16.32
CA GLU A 133 -9.66 15.11 15.16
C GLU A 133 -9.07 16.01 14.08
N ARG A 134 -9.24 15.59 12.82
CA ARG A 134 -8.81 16.33 11.63
C ARG A 134 -10.01 16.51 10.71
N ASN A 135 -10.42 17.77 10.52
CA ASN A 135 -11.57 18.16 9.71
C ASN A 135 -11.15 18.93 8.44
N ASP A 136 -9.86 19.08 8.24
CA ASP A 136 -9.24 19.86 7.18
C ASP A 136 -8.67 18.98 6.04
N VAL A 137 -9.24 17.79 5.85
CA VAL A 137 -8.75 16.77 4.89
C VAL A 137 -9.69 16.71 3.70
N ASP A 138 -9.17 16.99 2.49
CA ASP A 138 -9.92 16.83 1.23
C ASP A 138 -9.82 15.40 0.69
N THR A 139 -8.68 14.75 0.92
CA THR A 139 -8.45 13.34 0.54
C THR A 139 -7.62 12.63 1.61
N LEU A 140 -8.09 11.48 2.04
CA LEU A 140 -7.37 10.55 2.89
C LEU A 140 -6.72 9.48 2.01
N VAL A 141 -5.40 9.48 1.92
CA VAL A 141 -4.66 8.43 1.22
C VAL A 141 -4.14 7.44 2.24
N PHE A 142 -4.19 6.14 1.94
CA PHE A 142 -3.67 5.12 2.84
C PHE A 142 -2.77 4.12 2.12
N SER A 143 -1.74 3.64 2.82
CA SER A 143 -0.85 2.55 2.42
C SER A 143 -0.71 1.57 3.59
N TYR A 144 -1.41 0.44 3.46
CA TYR A 144 -1.39 -0.69 4.39
C TYR A 144 -0.84 -1.95 3.71
N GLY A 145 -0.17 -1.78 2.56
CA GLY A 145 0.35 -2.87 1.74
C GLY A 145 -0.71 -3.53 0.88
N GLY A 146 -0.41 -4.75 0.44
CA GLY A 146 -1.23 -5.52 -0.48
C GLY A 146 -1.93 -6.70 0.17
N LYS A 147 -3.03 -7.13 -0.45
CA LYS A 147 -3.70 -8.42 -0.22
C LYS A 147 -3.49 -9.29 -1.43
N SER A 148 -3.01 -10.52 -1.25
CA SER A 148 -2.77 -11.47 -2.34
C SER A 148 -4.01 -11.66 -3.21
N HIS A 149 -3.82 -11.61 -4.53
CA HIS A 149 -4.83 -11.94 -5.53
C HIS A 149 -4.68 -13.41 -5.93
N ASP A 150 -4.97 -14.32 -5.00
CA ASP A 150 -4.74 -15.77 -5.11
C ASP A 150 -5.95 -16.59 -5.59
N GLN A 151 -7.02 -15.91 -5.99
CA GLN A 151 -8.28 -16.57 -6.40
C GLN A 151 -8.09 -17.56 -7.54
N LEU A 152 -7.25 -17.23 -8.53
CA LEU A 152 -6.95 -18.13 -9.65
C LEU A 152 -6.20 -19.36 -9.17
N PHE A 153 -5.24 -19.21 -8.27
CA PHE A 153 -4.51 -20.33 -7.67
C PHE A 153 -5.48 -21.29 -7.01
N ARG A 154 -6.33 -20.79 -6.09
CA ARG A 154 -7.33 -21.60 -5.38
C ARG A 154 -8.33 -22.28 -6.31
N ALA A 155 -8.72 -21.61 -7.40
CA ALA A 155 -9.67 -22.16 -8.37
C ALA A 155 -9.07 -23.27 -9.24
N LEU A 156 -7.75 -23.35 -9.38
CA LEU A 156 -7.05 -24.36 -10.19
C LEU A 156 -6.39 -25.45 -9.33
N GLU A 157 -6.27 -25.26 -8.04
CA GLU A 157 -5.70 -26.25 -7.13
C GLU A 157 -6.46 -27.57 -7.22
N GLY A 158 -5.75 -28.67 -7.43
CA GLY A 158 -6.32 -30.01 -7.66
C GLY A 158 -6.98 -30.24 -9.03
N ARG A 159 -6.95 -29.25 -9.94
CA ARG A 159 -7.53 -29.34 -11.30
C ARG A 159 -6.48 -29.37 -12.41
N VAL A 160 -5.22 -29.15 -12.08
CA VAL A 160 -4.07 -29.22 -13.00
C VAL A 160 -3.00 -30.13 -12.38
N PRO A 161 -2.11 -30.75 -13.21
CA PRO A 161 -1.11 -31.70 -12.72
C PRO A 161 -0.13 -31.07 -11.72
N ALA A 162 0.34 -29.85 -11.98
CA ALA A 162 1.17 -29.08 -11.06
C ALA A 162 0.79 -27.59 -11.08
N ILE A 163 0.80 -26.96 -9.90
CA ILE A 163 0.52 -25.55 -9.78
C ILE A 163 1.45 -24.91 -8.74
N GLU A 164 1.96 -23.73 -9.05
CA GLU A 164 2.80 -22.91 -8.15
C GLU A 164 2.22 -21.50 -8.08
N ASN A 165 2.35 -20.87 -6.90
CA ASN A 165 1.95 -19.49 -6.67
C ASN A 165 3.18 -18.68 -6.30
N VAL A 166 3.44 -17.53 -6.96
CA VAL A 166 4.67 -16.76 -6.81
C VAL A 166 4.41 -15.25 -6.71
N GLY A 167 5.35 -14.54 -6.08
CA GLY A 167 5.30 -13.09 -5.92
C GLY A 167 4.13 -12.66 -5.04
N ASP A 168 3.54 -11.50 -5.34
CA ASP A 168 2.50 -10.91 -4.48
C ASP A 168 1.19 -11.69 -4.49
N SER A 169 0.97 -12.56 -5.47
CA SER A 169 -0.17 -13.48 -5.43
C SER A 169 0.00 -14.56 -4.37
N TYR A 170 1.25 -14.90 -4.00
CA TYR A 170 1.56 -15.77 -2.85
C TYR A 170 1.59 -14.97 -1.55
N ALA A 171 2.41 -13.91 -1.49
CA ALA A 171 2.51 -13.04 -0.33
C ALA A 171 3.07 -11.66 -0.74
N PRO A 172 2.27 -10.59 -0.67
CA PRO A 172 2.73 -9.24 -1.01
C PRO A 172 3.93 -8.83 -0.14
N ARG A 173 5.05 -8.54 -0.80
CA ARG A 173 6.31 -8.14 -0.17
C ARG A 173 7.08 -7.20 -1.08
N SER A 174 8.36 -7.48 -1.34
CA SER A 174 9.20 -6.68 -2.23
C SER A 174 9.42 -7.38 -3.58
N LEU A 175 9.80 -6.60 -4.60
CA LEU A 175 10.22 -7.11 -5.92
C LEU A 175 11.31 -8.18 -5.79
N HIS A 176 12.23 -8.04 -4.83
CA HIS A 176 13.26 -9.04 -4.55
C HIS A 176 12.67 -10.43 -4.24
N HIS A 177 11.64 -10.49 -3.38
CA HIS A 177 10.98 -11.74 -3.04
C HIS A 177 10.27 -12.35 -4.25
N ALA A 178 9.57 -11.54 -5.04
CA ALA A 178 8.88 -12.01 -6.24
C ALA A 178 9.87 -12.64 -7.25
N ILE A 179 11.01 -11.99 -7.49
CA ILE A 179 12.07 -12.51 -8.35
C ILE A 179 12.66 -13.81 -7.81
N MET A 180 12.98 -13.86 -6.51
CA MET A 180 13.55 -15.07 -5.89
C MET A 180 12.58 -16.26 -5.97
N GLU A 181 11.30 -16.04 -5.70
CA GLU A 181 10.28 -17.09 -5.77
C GLU A 181 10.11 -17.61 -7.20
N ALA A 182 10.01 -16.70 -8.18
CA ALA A 182 9.93 -17.08 -9.59
C ALA A 182 11.14 -17.92 -10.01
N HIS A 183 12.36 -17.51 -9.64
CA HIS A 183 13.58 -18.27 -9.89
C HIS A 183 13.58 -19.65 -9.22
N ARG A 184 13.12 -19.74 -7.98
CA ARG A 184 13.01 -21.01 -7.26
C ARG A 184 12.07 -21.97 -7.96
N VAL A 185 10.91 -21.47 -8.38
CA VAL A 185 9.89 -22.27 -9.07
C VAL A 185 10.38 -22.69 -10.45
N ALA A 186 10.95 -21.78 -11.24
CA ALA A 186 11.46 -22.09 -12.58
C ALA A 186 12.57 -23.17 -12.61
N ARG A 187 13.26 -23.40 -11.50
CA ARG A 187 14.30 -24.46 -11.39
C ARG A 187 13.73 -25.85 -11.06
N LYS A 188 12.44 -25.96 -10.78
CA LYS A 188 11.79 -27.26 -10.51
C LYS A 188 11.42 -28.00 -11.81
N PHE A 189 11.35 -27.26 -12.90
CA PHE A 189 10.96 -27.70 -14.22
C PHE A 189 12.05 -27.42 -15.25
#